data_644d26a86a5756b3e8740d5629e70392
#
_entry.id   644d26a86a5756b3e8740d5629e70392
#
_cell.length_a   1.000
_cell.length_b   1.000
_cell.length_c   1.000
_cell.angle_alpha   90.00
_cell.angle_beta   90.00
_cell.angle_gamma   90.00
#
_symmetry.space_group_name_H-M   'P 1'
#
loop_
_entity.id
_entity.type
_entity.pdbx_description
1 polymer ?
#
loop_
_entity_poly.entity_id
_entity_poly.type
_entity_poly.pdbx_seq_one_letter_code
_entity_poly.pdbx_strand_id
1 'polypeptide(L)'
;MKQLVLCNGFPRSGTTSLWRTLKDNHIIDGPNQKENHYLSMLHNNFDLMYPQNLIEPHRKYVALGNKRAGLTYPYNLDDYISHLNSFSNPCDFSPSYNLLPEDFLCDVKNKLQNYFKLKVLLIFREPVNRLISQIGSFHHNARFFGVDIKNDRDLFIEYINNPKVQSLYKDVHDKYVRV
;
A
#
# COMPACT_ATOMS: atom_id res chain seq x y z
N MET A 1 25.52 3.46 -2.74
CA MET A 1 24.06 3.47 -3.06
C MET A 1 23.32 2.96 -1.84
N LYS A 2 22.35 3.73 -1.34
CA LYS A 2 21.52 3.34 -0.18
C LYS A 2 20.65 2.13 -0.53
N GLN A 3 20.29 1.32 0.48
CA GLN A 3 19.32 0.24 0.31
C GLN A 3 17.92 0.81 0.53
N LEU A 4 16.99 0.57 -0.41
CA LEU A 4 15.58 0.87 -0.27
C LEU A 4 14.79 -0.43 -0.07
N VAL A 5 14.02 -0.50 1.01
CA VAL A 5 13.12 -1.62 1.30
C VAL A 5 11.70 -1.23 0.91
N LEU A 6 11.17 -1.88 -0.12
CA LEU A 6 9.76 -1.78 -0.50
C LEU A 6 9.03 -3.04 -0.02
N CYS A 7 8.01 -2.87 0.79
CA CYS A 7 7.16 -3.98 1.21
C CYS A 7 5.84 -3.95 0.44
N ASN A 8 5.66 -4.94 -0.41
CA ASN A 8 4.54 -5.09 -1.32
C ASN A 8 3.62 -6.26 -0.91
N GLY A 9 3.42 -6.44 0.40
CA GLY A 9 2.50 -7.46 0.93
C GLY A 9 1.05 -7.04 0.79
N PHE A 10 0.15 -8.03 0.74
CA PHE A 10 -1.29 -7.73 0.76
C PHE A 10 -1.69 -6.99 2.04
N PRO A 11 -2.73 -6.12 1.99
CA PRO A 11 -3.32 -5.54 3.19
C PRO A 11 -3.65 -6.64 4.21
N ARG A 12 -3.40 -6.39 5.48
CA ARG A 12 -3.67 -7.32 6.60
C ARG A 12 -2.83 -8.60 6.63
N SER A 13 -1.70 -8.62 5.91
CA SER A 13 -0.76 -9.75 5.93
C SER A 13 0.36 -9.64 6.97
N GLY A 14 0.29 -8.68 7.90
CA GLY A 14 1.32 -8.51 8.94
C GLY A 14 2.39 -7.47 8.63
N THR A 15 2.23 -6.68 7.57
CA THR A 15 3.19 -5.63 7.16
C THR A 15 3.49 -4.63 8.27
N THR A 16 2.52 -4.33 9.15
CA THR A 16 2.73 -3.40 10.28
C THR A 16 3.64 -3.99 11.34
N SER A 17 3.47 -5.26 11.68
CA SER A 17 4.35 -5.95 12.65
C SER A 17 5.77 -6.03 12.12
N LEU A 18 5.95 -6.42 10.85
CA LEU A 18 7.28 -6.44 10.23
C LEU A 18 7.92 -5.05 10.21
N TRP A 19 7.18 -4.02 9.79
CA TRP A 19 7.69 -2.65 9.75
C TRP A 19 8.17 -2.18 11.13
N ARG A 20 7.38 -2.41 12.19
CA ARG A 20 7.77 -2.08 13.57
C ARG A 20 9.04 -2.82 13.97
N THR A 21 9.08 -4.16 13.78
CA THR A 21 10.26 -4.95 14.12
C THR A 21 11.51 -4.44 13.42
N LEU A 22 11.46 -4.14 12.13
CA LEU A 22 12.61 -3.64 11.38
C LEU A 22 13.02 -2.23 11.84
N LYS A 23 12.05 -1.37 12.16
CA LYS A 23 12.30 -0.01 12.63
C LYS A 23 12.88 0.00 14.03
N ASP A 24 12.32 -0.78 14.96
CA ASP A 24 12.77 -0.87 16.36
C ASP A 24 14.19 -1.47 16.46
N ASN A 25 14.57 -2.30 15.50
CA ASN A 25 15.94 -2.83 15.38
C ASN A 25 16.87 -1.98 14.49
N HIS A 26 16.47 -0.77 14.11
CA HIS A 26 17.25 0.16 13.29
C HIS A 26 17.71 -0.39 11.92
N ILE A 27 17.01 -1.41 11.40
CA ILE A 27 17.29 -2.00 10.08
C ILE A 27 16.80 -1.10 8.95
N ILE A 28 15.67 -0.45 9.19
CA ILE A 28 15.10 0.56 8.29
C ILE A 28 14.96 1.90 9.00
N ASP A 29 15.09 2.95 8.23
CA ASP A 29 14.78 4.32 8.60
C ASP A 29 13.82 4.88 7.55
N GLY A 30 12.83 5.63 7.95
CA GLY A 30 11.83 6.08 7.02
C GLY A 30 10.79 6.99 7.66
N PRO A 31 9.80 7.42 6.88
CA PRO A 31 8.77 8.31 7.38
C PRO A 31 8.05 7.70 8.58
N ASN A 32 7.57 8.56 9.48
CA ASN A 32 6.81 8.12 10.65
C ASN A 32 5.50 7.43 10.27
N GLN A 33 4.99 7.72 9.10
CA GLN A 33 3.85 7.03 8.52
C GLN A 33 4.34 5.80 7.75
N LYS A 34 3.91 4.61 8.18
CA LYS A 34 4.26 3.33 7.55
C LYS A 34 3.85 3.27 6.07
N GLU A 35 2.63 3.70 5.77
CA GLU A 35 2.00 3.61 4.46
C GLU A 35 1.85 4.99 3.84
N ASN A 36 2.71 5.32 2.90
CA ASN A 36 2.60 6.57 2.14
C ASN A 36 1.62 6.45 0.97
N HIS A 37 1.41 5.23 0.48
CA HIS A 37 0.60 4.96 -0.72
C HIS A 37 0.97 5.86 -1.92
N TYR A 38 2.19 6.38 -1.93
CA TYR A 38 2.60 7.44 -2.87
C TYR A 38 2.48 6.99 -4.32
N LEU A 39 2.99 5.80 -4.65
CA LEU A 39 2.91 5.28 -6.01
C LEU A 39 1.47 5.01 -6.44
N SER A 40 0.59 4.61 -5.52
CA SER A 40 -0.83 4.43 -5.81
C SER A 40 -1.55 5.77 -6.03
N MET A 41 -1.14 6.81 -5.32
CA MET A 41 -1.63 8.17 -5.54
C MET A 41 -1.10 8.73 -6.86
N LEU A 42 0.15 8.47 -7.20
CA LEU A 42 0.77 8.86 -8.47
C LEU A 42 0.06 8.21 -9.67
N HIS A 43 -0.29 6.93 -9.56
CA HIS A 43 -0.98 6.18 -10.62
C HIS A 43 -2.51 6.28 -10.55
N ASN A 44 -3.06 6.94 -9.54
CA ASN A 44 -4.51 7.08 -9.30
C ASN A 44 -5.26 5.74 -9.10
N ASN A 45 -4.58 4.70 -8.60
CA ASN A 45 -5.14 3.36 -8.34
C ASN A 45 -5.49 3.11 -6.87
N PHE A 46 -5.53 4.15 -6.07
CA PHE A 46 -5.79 4.05 -4.63
C PHE A 46 -7.19 3.50 -4.30
N ASP A 47 -8.15 3.72 -5.19
CA ASP A 47 -9.57 3.42 -4.98
C ASP A 47 -9.89 1.94 -4.89
N LEU A 48 -9.01 1.08 -5.40
CA LEU A 48 -9.23 -0.37 -5.45
C LEU A 48 -9.20 -1.07 -4.09
N MET A 49 -8.71 -0.40 -3.05
CA MET A 49 -8.48 -1.00 -1.74
C MET A 49 -9.66 -0.91 -0.78
N TYR A 50 -10.61 -0.03 -1.04
CA TYR A 50 -11.61 0.36 -0.05
C TYR A 50 -13.04 0.29 -0.61
N PRO A 51 -14.06 0.04 0.25
CA PRO A 51 -15.45 0.30 -0.08
C PRO A 51 -15.64 1.75 -0.53
N GLN A 52 -16.60 1.98 -1.42
CA GLN A 52 -16.80 3.26 -2.10
C GLN A 52 -16.86 4.47 -1.15
N ASN A 53 -17.56 4.33 -0.03
CA ASN A 53 -17.74 5.40 0.96
C ASN A 53 -16.48 5.68 1.82
N LEU A 54 -15.49 4.78 1.81
CA LEU A 54 -14.21 4.95 2.51
C LEU A 54 -13.10 5.51 1.62
N ILE A 55 -13.26 5.50 0.29
CA ILE A 55 -12.22 5.92 -0.65
C ILE A 55 -11.79 7.36 -0.40
N GLU A 56 -12.73 8.29 -0.48
CA GLU A 56 -12.42 9.71 -0.39
C GLU A 56 -11.91 10.15 1.00
N PRO A 57 -12.51 9.72 2.13
CA PRO A 57 -11.95 10.00 3.45
C PRO A 57 -10.52 9.49 3.61
N HIS A 58 -10.24 8.28 3.14
CA HIS A 58 -8.91 7.69 3.24
C HIS A 58 -7.89 8.37 2.32
N ARG A 59 -8.30 8.73 1.10
CA ARG A 59 -7.47 9.49 0.15
C ARG A 59 -7.05 10.84 0.75
N LYS A 60 -7.98 11.58 1.37
CA LYS A 60 -7.67 12.84 2.08
C LYS A 60 -6.69 12.62 3.23
N TYR A 61 -6.87 11.56 4.00
CA TYR A 61 -5.96 11.22 5.10
C TYR A 61 -4.54 10.94 4.60
N VAL A 62 -4.38 10.13 3.55
CA VAL A 62 -3.09 9.82 2.93
C VAL A 62 -2.46 11.09 2.32
N ALA A 63 -3.24 11.89 1.60
CA ALA A 63 -2.76 13.15 1.01
C ALA A 63 -2.26 14.13 2.07
N LEU A 64 -2.94 14.22 3.23
CA LEU A 64 -2.48 15.05 4.35
C LEU A 64 -1.17 14.52 4.95
N GLY A 65 -1.02 13.21 5.07
CA GLY A 65 0.22 12.57 5.51
C GLY A 65 1.38 12.85 4.56
N ASN A 66 1.16 12.69 3.26
CA ASN A 66 2.14 13.00 2.23
C ASN A 66 2.53 14.49 2.24
N LYS A 67 1.55 15.41 2.38
CA LYS A 67 1.82 16.85 2.50
C LYS A 67 2.72 17.17 3.69
N ARG A 68 2.50 16.52 4.85
CA ARG A 68 3.36 16.68 6.03
C ARG A 68 4.78 16.16 5.80
N ALA A 69 4.93 15.19 4.91
CA ALA A 69 6.21 14.65 4.46
C ALA A 69 6.87 15.48 3.33
N GLY A 70 6.28 16.59 2.92
CA GLY A 70 6.77 17.43 1.82
C GLY A 70 6.39 16.91 0.42
N LEU A 71 5.54 15.88 0.34
CA LEU A 71 5.09 15.27 -0.91
C LEU A 71 3.71 15.82 -1.28
N THR A 72 3.65 16.71 -2.25
CA THR A 72 2.41 17.41 -2.61
C THR A 72 1.97 17.11 -4.04
N TYR A 73 0.67 17.26 -4.29
CA TYR A 73 0.12 17.19 -5.64
C TYR A 73 0.59 18.40 -6.50
N PRO A 74 0.88 18.22 -7.79
CA PRO A 74 0.88 16.95 -8.53
C PRO A 74 2.02 16.02 -8.13
N TYR A 75 1.68 14.75 -7.87
CA TYR A 75 2.67 13.74 -7.49
C TYR A 75 3.60 13.42 -8.67
N ASN A 76 4.88 13.28 -8.39
CA ASN A 76 5.88 12.86 -9.38
C ASN A 76 6.95 11.98 -8.74
N LEU A 77 7.61 11.17 -9.54
CA LEU A 77 8.55 10.17 -9.03
C LEU A 77 9.86 10.78 -8.50
N ASP A 78 10.24 11.97 -8.96
CA ASP A 78 11.47 12.63 -8.51
C ASP A 78 11.34 13.16 -7.08
N ASP A 79 10.18 13.72 -6.71
CA ASP A 79 9.88 14.12 -5.34
C ASP A 79 9.88 12.92 -4.39
N TYR A 80 9.31 11.78 -4.83
CA TYR A 80 9.35 10.54 -4.07
C TYR A 80 10.77 10.03 -3.84
N ILE A 81 11.60 10.03 -4.88
CA ILE A 81 13.01 9.66 -4.79
C ILE A 81 13.76 10.61 -3.83
N SER A 82 13.55 11.91 -3.95
CA SER A 82 14.17 12.91 -3.08
C SER A 82 13.77 12.71 -1.63
N HIS A 83 12.48 12.45 -1.38
CA HIS A 83 11.99 12.13 -0.05
C HIS A 83 12.64 10.86 0.52
N LEU A 84 12.67 9.77 -0.22
CA LEU A 84 13.32 8.53 0.22
C LEU A 84 14.84 8.73 0.46
N ASN A 85 15.50 9.55 -0.34
CA ASN A 85 16.93 9.87 -0.17
C ASN A 85 17.24 10.65 1.11
N SER A 86 16.27 11.29 1.73
CA SER A 86 16.48 11.98 3.01
C SER A 86 16.73 11.02 4.19
N PHE A 87 16.42 9.75 4.05
CA PHE A 87 16.60 8.71 5.07
C PHE A 87 17.90 7.92 4.86
N SER A 88 18.46 7.38 5.94
CA SER A 88 19.68 6.55 5.89
C SER A 88 19.42 5.17 5.27
N ASN A 89 18.37 4.50 5.70
CA ASN A 89 17.91 3.20 5.23
C ASN A 89 16.42 3.28 4.82
N PRO A 90 16.12 3.94 3.68
CA PRO A 90 14.75 4.25 3.30
C PRO A 90 13.86 3.01 3.14
N CYS A 91 12.58 3.17 3.47
CA CYS A 91 11.59 2.12 3.30
C CYS A 91 10.22 2.70 2.94
N ASP A 92 9.39 1.88 2.27
CA ASP A 92 7.96 2.12 2.09
C ASP A 92 7.19 0.80 2.20
N PHE A 93 6.20 0.76 3.07
CA PHE A 93 5.38 -0.40 3.39
C PHE A 93 3.93 -0.17 2.99
N SER A 94 3.70 0.13 1.73
CA SER A 94 2.38 0.45 1.18
C SER A 94 1.76 -0.74 0.45
N PRO A 95 0.81 -1.45 1.08
CA PRO A 95 0.21 -2.66 0.52
C PRO A 95 -0.53 -2.43 -0.81
N SER A 96 -0.93 -1.19 -1.09
CA SER A 96 -1.60 -0.82 -2.34
C SER A 96 -0.75 -1.00 -3.59
N TYR A 97 0.55 -1.15 -3.46
CA TYR A 97 1.44 -1.31 -4.62
C TYR A 97 1.23 -2.63 -5.38
N ASN A 98 0.63 -3.64 -4.74
CA ASN A 98 0.20 -4.86 -5.41
C ASN A 98 -0.85 -4.64 -6.50
N LEU A 99 -1.55 -3.51 -6.45
CA LEU A 99 -2.64 -3.15 -7.36
C LEU A 99 -2.17 -2.35 -8.57
N LEU A 100 -0.88 -2.00 -8.59
CA LEU A 100 -0.31 -1.22 -9.67
C LEU A 100 -0.03 -2.10 -10.87
N PRO A 101 -0.26 -1.59 -12.09
CA PRO A 101 0.06 -2.29 -13.31
C PRO A 101 1.54 -2.67 -13.40
N GLU A 102 1.82 -3.78 -14.06
CA GLU A 102 3.18 -4.31 -14.16
C GLU A 102 4.13 -3.39 -14.93
N ASP A 103 3.67 -2.81 -16.03
CA ASP A 103 4.41 -1.84 -16.82
C ASP A 103 4.80 -0.62 -15.98
N PHE A 104 3.86 -0.04 -15.24
CA PHE A 104 4.15 1.05 -14.31
C PHE A 104 5.17 0.65 -13.23
N LEU A 105 5.02 -0.55 -12.64
CA LEU A 105 5.98 -1.04 -11.63
C LEU A 105 7.37 -1.27 -12.24
N CYS A 106 7.46 -1.72 -13.49
CA CYS A 106 8.72 -1.84 -14.21
C CYS A 106 9.39 -0.48 -14.41
N ASP A 107 8.65 0.54 -14.81
CA ASP A 107 9.17 1.90 -14.99
C ASP A 107 9.66 2.49 -13.66
N VAL A 108 8.85 2.37 -12.60
CA VAL A 108 9.24 2.78 -11.25
C VAL A 108 10.50 2.06 -10.79
N LYS A 109 10.58 0.74 -10.95
CA LYS A 109 11.76 -0.06 -10.61
C LYS A 109 12.99 0.45 -11.34
N ASN A 110 12.91 0.59 -12.67
CA ASN A 110 14.03 1.05 -13.49
C ASN A 110 14.55 2.42 -13.04
N LYS A 111 13.64 3.34 -12.72
CA LYS A 111 14.02 4.66 -12.22
C LYS A 111 14.62 4.59 -10.80
N LEU A 112 14.02 3.84 -9.88
CA LEU A 112 14.53 3.71 -8.51
C LEU A 112 15.90 3.04 -8.44
N GLN A 113 16.20 2.08 -9.31
CA GLN A 113 17.48 1.37 -9.34
C GLN A 113 18.68 2.28 -9.68
N ASN A 114 18.45 3.45 -10.27
CA ASN A 114 19.49 4.46 -10.49
C ASN A 114 19.95 5.14 -9.19
N TYR A 115 19.13 5.08 -8.13
CA TYR A 115 19.36 5.79 -6.86
C TYR A 115 19.56 4.84 -5.68
N PHE A 116 18.95 3.63 -5.73
CA PHE A 116 18.87 2.71 -4.62
C PHE A 116 19.20 1.27 -5.02
N LYS A 117 19.78 0.53 -4.07
CA LYS A 117 19.79 -0.94 -4.11
C LYS A 117 18.43 -1.42 -3.59
N LEU A 118 17.57 -1.86 -4.50
CA LEU A 118 16.20 -2.26 -4.14
C LEU A 118 16.15 -3.61 -3.43
N LYS A 119 15.37 -3.68 -2.38
CA LYS A 119 14.91 -4.89 -1.71
C LYS A 119 13.39 -4.89 -1.68
N VAL A 120 12.77 -5.87 -2.32
CA VAL A 120 11.32 -6.03 -2.32
C VAL A 120 10.97 -7.17 -1.39
N LEU A 121 10.10 -6.87 -0.40
CA LEU A 121 9.56 -7.83 0.53
C LEU A 121 8.11 -8.13 0.14
N LEU A 122 7.79 -9.41 -0.03
CA LEU A 122 6.43 -9.88 -0.24
C LEU A 122 5.97 -10.65 1.00
N ILE A 123 4.84 -10.25 1.56
CA ILE A 123 4.26 -10.92 2.73
C ILE A 123 2.90 -11.48 2.34
N PHE A 124 2.74 -12.77 2.56
CA PHE A 124 1.51 -13.49 2.33
C PHE A 124 0.88 -13.92 3.66
N ARG A 125 -0.42 -14.02 3.67
CA ARG A 125 -1.21 -14.56 4.75
C ARG A 125 -2.28 -15.46 4.16
N GLU A 126 -2.70 -16.45 4.94
CA GLU A 126 -3.82 -17.31 4.58
C GLU A 126 -5.04 -16.45 4.15
N PRO A 127 -5.64 -16.71 2.96
CA PRO A 127 -6.60 -15.78 2.34
C PRO A 127 -7.84 -15.50 3.17
N VAL A 128 -8.43 -16.50 3.84
CA VAL A 128 -9.67 -16.35 4.62
C VAL A 128 -9.41 -15.47 5.85
N ASN A 129 -8.38 -15.77 6.62
CA ASN A 129 -8.00 -14.98 7.80
C ASN A 129 -7.60 -13.55 7.43
N ARG A 130 -6.98 -13.38 6.26
CA ARG A 130 -6.67 -12.07 5.73
C ARG A 130 -7.95 -11.29 5.42
N LEU A 131 -8.92 -11.92 4.76
CA LEU A 131 -10.18 -11.29 4.37
C LEU A 131 -11.02 -10.90 5.59
N ILE A 132 -11.15 -11.76 6.59
CA ILE A 132 -11.81 -11.46 7.87
C ILE A 132 -11.16 -10.21 8.51
N SER A 133 -9.83 -10.18 8.55
CA SER A 133 -9.08 -9.03 9.07
C SER A 133 -9.27 -7.76 8.24
N GLN A 134 -9.50 -7.88 6.93
CA GLN A 134 -9.78 -6.74 6.04
C GLN A 134 -11.15 -6.13 6.33
N ILE A 135 -12.19 -6.94 6.50
CA ILE A 135 -13.54 -6.50 6.88
C ILE A 135 -13.49 -5.75 8.22
N GLY A 136 -12.84 -6.32 9.23
CA GLY A 136 -12.65 -5.63 10.52
C GLY A 136 -11.91 -4.28 10.38
N SER A 137 -10.97 -4.18 9.44
CA SER A 137 -10.29 -2.93 9.13
C SER A 137 -11.22 -1.88 8.50
N PHE A 138 -12.17 -2.29 7.66
CA PHE A 138 -13.14 -1.37 7.09
C PHE A 138 -14.02 -0.75 8.17
N HIS A 139 -14.50 -1.53 9.14
CA HIS A 139 -15.26 -1.02 10.28
C HIS A 139 -14.44 -0.07 11.16
N HIS A 140 -13.18 -0.41 11.41
CA HIS A 140 -12.28 0.49 12.14
C HIS A 140 -12.12 1.83 11.42
N ASN A 141 -11.85 1.81 10.12
CA ASN A 141 -11.68 3.02 9.32
C ASN A 141 -12.98 3.82 9.23
N ALA A 142 -14.13 3.16 9.07
CA ALA A 142 -15.43 3.82 9.05
C ALA A 142 -15.70 4.61 10.34
N ARG A 143 -15.45 3.99 11.50
CA ARG A 143 -15.56 4.69 12.80
C ARG A 143 -14.58 5.85 12.91
N PHE A 144 -13.34 5.66 12.47
CA PHE A 144 -12.31 6.70 12.50
C PHE A 144 -12.69 7.92 11.64
N PHE A 145 -13.28 7.68 10.47
CA PHE A 145 -13.70 8.75 9.55
C PHE A 145 -15.14 9.26 9.78
N GLY A 146 -15.89 8.66 10.71
CA GLY A 146 -17.30 9.01 10.95
C GLY A 146 -18.21 8.67 9.77
N VAL A 147 -17.93 7.57 9.07
CA VAL A 147 -18.67 7.12 7.88
C VAL A 147 -19.43 5.85 8.20
N ASP A 148 -20.70 5.80 7.81
CA ASP A 148 -21.51 4.58 7.91
C ASP A 148 -21.07 3.57 6.87
N ILE A 149 -20.94 2.30 7.28
CA ILE A 149 -20.69 1.19 6.37
C ILE A 149 -21.67 0.05 6.63
N LYS A 150 -21.82 -0.78 5.61
CA LYS A 150 -22.66 -1.98 5.64
C LYS A 150 -22.20 -2.97 6.71
N ASN A 151 -23.07 -3.90 7.11
CA ASN A 151 -22.68 -5.02 7.97
C ASN A 151 -21.64 -5.93 7.29
N ASP A 152 -21.02 -6.81 8.05
CA ASP A 152 -19.90 -7.66 7.61
C ASP A 152 -20.24 -8.49 6.37
N ARG A 153 -21.47 -9.06 6.33
CA ARG A 153 -21.92 -9.91 5.23
C ARG A 153 -22.03 -9.11 3.93
N ASP A 154 -22.66 -7.96 3.97
CA ASP A 154 -22.88 -7.13 2.79
C ASP A 154 -21.58 -6.51 2.28
N LEU A 155 -20.68 -6.11 3.19
CA LEU A 155 -19.32 -5.68 2.86
C LEU A 155 -18.53 -6.80 2.18
N PHE A 156 -18.63 -8.02 2.71
CA PHE A 156 -17.97 -9.18 2.13
C PHE A 156 -18.48 -9.44 0.71
N ILE A 157 -19.81 -9.48 0.52
CA ILE A 157 -20.43 -9.71 -0.77
C ILE A 157 -20.05 -8.60 -1.77
N GLU A 158 -20.10 -7.34 -1.35
CA GLU A 158 -19.69 -6.21 -2.18
C GLU A 158 -18.22 -6.32 -2.60
N TYR A 159 -17.34 -6.64 -1.65
CA TYR A 159 -15.91 -6.72 -1.89
C TYR A 159 -15.56 -7.87 -2.85
N ILE A 160 -16.09 -9.08 -2.63
CA ILE A 160 -15.79 -10.23 -3.50
C ILE A 160 -16.44 -10.14 -4.89
N ASN A 161 -17.57 -9.43 -5.01
CA ASN A 161 -18.26 -9.24 -6.29
C ASN A 161 -17.78 -8.00 -7.04
N ASN A 162 -16.88 -7.20 -6.48
CA ASN A 162 -16.31 -6.06 -7.18
C ASN A 162 -15.46 -6.56 -8.37
N PRO A 163 -15.81 -6.21 -9.62
CA PRO A 163 -15.09 -6.71 -10.80
C PRO A 163 -13.59 -6.36 -10.78
N LYS A 164 -13.24 -5.21 -10.22
CA LYS A 164 -11.84 -4.78 -10.07
C LYS A 164 -11.10 -5.65 -9.05
N VAL A 165 -11.75 -6.02 -7.96
CA VAL A 165 -11.19 -6.93 -6.95
C VAL A 165 -11.03 -8.32 -7.55
N GLN A 166 -12.02 -8.80 -8.30
CA GLN A 166 -11.96 -10.11 -8.97
C GLN A 166 -10.83 -10.16 -10.01
N SER A 167 -10.73 -9.14 -10.86
CA SER A 167 -9.62 -9.04 -11.83
C SER A 167 -8.28 -9.06 -11.14
N LEU A 168 -8.14 -8.28 -10.06
CA LEU A 168 -6.92 -8.23 -9.26
C LEU A 168 -6.52 -9.59 -8.68
N TYR A 169 -7.49 -10.31 -8.08
CA TYR A 169 -7.19 -11.64 -7.53
C TYR A 169 -6.83 -12.64 -8.62
N LYS A 170 -7.45 -12.56 -9.79
CA LYS A 170 -7.08 -13.37 -10.95
C LYS A 170 -5.66 -13.05 -11.41
N ASP A 171 -5.33 -11.78 -11.58
CA ASP A 171 -4.00 -11.35 -12.03
C ASP A 171 -2.91 -11.74 -11.03
N VAL A 172 -3.19 -11.58 -9.73
CA VAL A 172 -2.28 -12.01 -8.66
C VAL A 172 -2.15 -13.52 -8.62
N HIS A 173 -3.25 -14.27 -8.73
CA HIS A 173 -3.22 -15.73 -8.80
C HIS A 173 -2.39 -16.19 -10.01
N ASP A 174 -2.64 -15.61 -11.19
CA ASP A 174 -1.93 -15.97 -12.41
C ASP A 174 -0.44 -15.60 -12.37
N LYS A 175 -0.07 -14.55 -11.65
CA LYS A 175 1.34 -14.12 -11.49
C LYS A 175 2.13 -14.92 -10.44
N TYR A 176 1.50 -15.35 -9.36
CA TYR A 176 2.21 -15.90 -8.20
C TYR A 176 1.89 -17.36 -7.87
N VAL A 177 0.90 -17.96 -8.50
CA VAL A 177 0.49 -19.35 -8.25
C VAL A 177 0.87 -20.27 -9.42
N ARG A 178 1.19 -19.73 -10.58
CA ARG A 178 1.75 -20.51 -11.73
C ARG A 178 3.28 -20.61 -11.62
N VAL A 179 3.76 -21.18 -10.54
CA VAL A 179 5.16 -21.63 -10.41
C VAL A 179 5.17 -23.15 -10.39
#